data_50977db35d52a228fe601ebf4dc57052
#
_entry.id   50977db35d52a228fe601ebf4dc57052
#
_cell.length_a   1.000
_cell.length_b   1.000
_cell.length_c   1.000
_cell.angle_alpha   90.00
_cell.angle_beta   90.00
_cell.angle_gamma   90.00
#
_symmetry.space_group_name_H-M   'P 1'
#
loop_
_entity.id
_entity.type
_entity.pdbx_description
1 polymer ?
#
loop_
_entity_poly.entity_id
_entity_poly.type
_entity_poly.pdbx_seq_one_letter_code
_entity_poly.pdbx_strand_id
1 'polypeptide(L)'
;MKLKKVVLGTLVVLGVAAVGGWFSLDKETRGLLATVPTNRDLLFWTEPQRDAAFRALDRLPILAKANVVPVSGTPSPLPAGAPLKLASDIDAYMAGQRSAALLVVQDGKLRLERYGLGFDGQ
;
A
#
# COMPACT_ATOMS: atom_id res chain seq x y z
N MET A 1 16.23 -36.59 -27.97
CA MET A 1 17.22 -36.13 -26.97
C MET A 1 17.43 -34.61 -26.98
N LYS A 2 17.52 -33.97 -28.16
CA LYS A 2 17.72 -32.50 -28.28
C LYS A 2 16.56 -31.64 -27.70
N LEU A 3 15.30 -32.02 -27.97
CA LEU A 3 14.13 -31.27 -27.51
C LEU A 3 14.04 -31.17 -25.95
N LYS A 4 14.31 -32.28 -25.25
CA LYS A 4 14.32 -32.28 -23.76
C LYS A 4 15.38 -31.34 -23.18
N LYS A 5 16.57 -31.26 -23.82
CA LYS A 5 17.64 -30.33 -23.39
C LYS A 5 17.25 -28.85 -23.63
N VAL A 6 16.59 -28.57 -24.76
CA VAL A 6 16.10 -27.22 -25.07
C VAL A 6 15.02 -26.79 -24.05
N VAL A 7 14.03 -27.66 -23.82
CA VAL A 7 12.98 -27.40 -22.83
C VAL A 7 13.57 -27.17 -21.43
N LEU A 8 14.48 -28.01 -20.99
CA LEU A 8 15.16 -27.87 -19.70
C LEU A 8 15.95 -26.55 -19.63
N GLY A 9 16.71 -26.21 -20.68
CA GLY A 9 17.44 -24.95 -20.75
C GLY A 9 16.52 -23.73 -20.64
N THR A 10 15.39 -23.75 -21.37
CA THR A 10 14.39 -22.65 -21.30
C THR A 10 13.79 -22.52 -19.90
N LEU A 11 13.45 -23.63 -19.24
CA LEU A 11 12.92 -23.62 -17.88
C LEU A 11 13.93 -23.05 -16.87
N VAL A 12 15.21 -23.40 -17.02
CA VAL A 12 16.26 -22.85 -16.16
C VAL A 12 16.40 -21.35 -16.36
N VAL A 13 16.42 -20.87 -17.60
CA VAL A 13 16.52 -19.44 -17.91
C VAL A 13 15.31 -18.67 -17.33
N LEU A 14 14.09 -19.21 -17.51
CA LEU A 14 12.87 -18.60 -16.94
C LEU A 14 12.92 -18.60 -15.41
N GLY A 15 13.41 -19.67 -14.79
CA GLY A 15 13.56 -19.74 -13.33
C GLY A 15 14.56 -18.70 -12.82
N VAL A 16 15.70 -18.55 -13.46
CA VAL A 16 16.71 -17.54 -13.10
C VAL A 16 16.15 -16.13 -13.29
N ALA A 17 15.44 -15.87 -14.39
CA ALA A 17 14.81 -14.58 -14.65
C ALA A 17 13.71 -14.25 -13.60
N ALA A 18 12.91 -15.23 -13.20
CA ALA A 18 11.89 -15.05 -12.17
C ALA A 18 12.50 -14.74 -10.80
N VAL A 19 13.55 -15.49 -10.42
CA VAL A 19 14.29 -15.25 -9.18
C VAL A 19 14.97 -13.89 -9.21
N GLY A 20 15.67 -13.55 -10.29
CA GLY A 20 16.30 -12.24 -10.45
C GLY A 20 15.28 -11.10 -10.40
N GLY A 21 14.14 -11.26 -11.08
CA GLY A 21 13.03 -10.31 -11.04
C GLY A 21 12.47 -10.14 -9.62
N TRP A 22 12.28 -11.22 -8.88
CA TRP A 22 11.83 -11.16 -7.49
C TRP A 22 12.79 -10.39 -6.59
N PHE A 23 14.09 -10.62 -6.72
CA PHE A 23 15.08 -9.93 -5.89
C PHE A 23 15.35 -8.47 -6.32
N SER A 24 14.99 -8.09 -7.55
CA SER A 24 15.06 -6.70 -7.99
C SER A 24 13.93 -5.83 -7.45
N LEU A 25 12.82 -6.44 -6.99
CA LEU A 25 11.75 -5.71 -6.32
C LEU A 25 12.20 -5.23 -4.94
N ASP A 26 11.74 -4.05 -4.54
CA ASP A 26 11.92 -3.55 -3.18
C ASP A 26 11.18 -4.43 -2.15
N LYS A 27 11.58 -4.31 -0.88
CA LYS A 27 11.05 -5.14 0.20
C LYS A 27 9.53 -4.96 0.38
N GLU A 28 9.04 -3.74 0.19
CA GLU A 28 7.62 -3.41 0.34
C GLU A 28 6.80 -4.09 -0.76
N THR A 29 7.18 -3.91 -2.02
CA THR A 29 6.50 -4.54 -3.16
C THR A 29 6.50 -6.06 -3.05
N ARG A 30 7.60 -6.68 -2.61
CA ARG A 30 7.63 -8.13 -2.35
C ARG A 30 6.64 -8.54 -1.26
N GLY A 31 6.58 -7.78 -0.17
CA GLY A 31 5.63 -8.01 0.91
C GLY A 31 4.17 -7.91 0.45
N LEU A 32 3.85 -6.89 -0.34
CA LEU A 32 2.54 -6.70 -0.93
C LEU A 32 2.16 -7.89 -1.84
N LEU A 33 3.03 -8.25 -2.78
CA LEU A 33 2.78 -9.37 -3.72
C LEU A 33 2.61 -10.71 -3.01
N ALA A 34 3.34 -10.94 -1.92
CA ALA A 34 3.21 -12.16 -1.12
C ALA A 34 1.92 -12.23 -0.30
N THR A 35 1.29 -11.09 -0.01
CA THR A 35 0.16 -10.99 0.92
C THR A 35 -1.14 -10.65 0.22
N VAL A 36 -1.10 -10.01 -0.96
CA VAL A 36 -2.30 -9.66 -1.72
C VAL A 36 -3.12 -10.90 -2.04
N PRO A 37 -4.42 -10.91 -1.70
CA PRO A 37 -5.26 -12.07 -1.96
C PRO A 37 -5.53 -12.27 -3.45
N THR A 38 -5.63 -13.52 -3.86
CA THR A 38 -5.90 -13.90 -5.25
C THR A 38 -7.40 -14.05 -5.57
N ASN A 39 -8.26 -13.97 -4.55
CA ASN A 39 -9.70 -14.02 -4.69
C ASN A 39 -10.35 -12.66 -4.45
N ARG A 40 -11.63 -12.52 -4.81
CA ARG A 40 -12.40 -11.27 -4.64
C ARG A 40 -13.30 -11.27 -3.40
N ASP A 41 -13.15 -12.24 -2.53
CA ASP A 41 -14.00 -12.43 -1.35
C ASP A 41 -13.52 -11.55 -0.18
N LEU A 42 -13.61 -10.25 -0.36
CA LEU A 42 -13.13 -9.22 0.56
C LEU A 42 -13.53 -9.46 2.02
N LEU A 43 -14.73 -9.98 2.25
CA LEU A 43 -15.26 -10.25 3.59
C LEU A 43 -14.48 -11.36 4.33
N PHE A 44 -13.85 -12.27 3.58
CA PHE A 44 -13.11 -13.40 4.12
C PHE A 44 -11.60 -13.19 4.13
N TRP A 45 -11.11 -12.03 3.67
CA TRP A 45 -9.70 -11.73 3.73
C TRP A 45 -9.24 -11.55 5.18
N THR A 46 -8.07 -12.06 5.47
CA THR A 46 -7.40 -11.77 6.74
C THR A 46 -7.01 -10.30 6.83
N GLU A 47 -6.77 -9.80 8.03
CA GLU A 47 -6.35 -8.39 8.20
C GLU A 47 -5.10 -8.04 7.40
N PRO A 48 -4.01 -8.83 7.41
CA PRO A 48 -2.84 -8.54 6.59
C PRO A 48 -3.13 -8.50 5.09
N GLN A 49 -4.05 -9.36 4.61
CA GLN A 49 -4.47 -9.36 3.22
C GLN A 49 -5.22 -8.09 2.85
N ARG A 50 -6.14 -7.63 3.71
CA ARG A 50 -6.86 -6.36 3.49
C ARG A 50 -5.90 -5.18 3.47
N ASP A 51 -5.00 -5.08 4.44
CA ASP A 51 -4.02 -4.00 4.52
C ASP A 51 -3.13 -3.95 3.27
N ALA A 52 -2.62 -5.12 2.84
CA ALA A 52 -1.81 -5.22 1.64
C ALA A 52 -2.59 -4.84 0.38
N ALA A 53 -3.84 -5.33 0.24
CA ALA A 53 -4.67 -5.04 -0.92
C ALA A 53 -5.02 -3.55 -1.01
N PHE A 54 -5.43 -2.92 0.09
CA PHE A 54 -5.74 -1.49 0.11
C PHE A 54 -4.53 -0.60 -0.16
N ARG A 55 -3.35 -1.00 0.34
CA ARG A 55 -2.10 -0.30 0.06
C ARG A 55 -1.64 -0.44 -1.39
N ALA A 56 -2.01 -1.52 -2.06
CA ALA A 56 -1.61 -1.83 -3.43
C ALA A 56 -2.66 -1.44 -4.48
N LEU A 57 -3.81 -0.87 -4.09
CA LEU A 57 -4.94 -0.61 -4.98
C LEU A 57 -4.56 0.28 -6.18
N ASP A 58 -3.70 1.25 -5.98
CA ASP A 58 -3.19 2.16 -7.02
C ASP A 58 -2.03 1.59 -7.83
N ARG A 59 -1.31 0.60 -7.29
CA ARG A 59 -0.09 0.03 -7.88
C ARG A 59 -0.34 -1.26 -8.66
N LEU A 60 -1.41 -1.98 -8.31
CA LEU A 60 -1.76 -3.25 -8.93
C LEU A 60 -3.02 -3.12 -9.78
N PRO A 61 -2.89 -2.84 -11.08
CA PRO A 61 -4.04 -2.65 -11.98
C PRO A 61 -4.94 -3.88 -12.10
N ILE A 62 -4.47 -5.04 -11.64
CA ILE A 62 -5.27 -6.27 -11.55
C ILE A 62 -6.36 -6.18 -10.46
N LEU A 63 -6.17 -5.36 -9.43
CA LEU A 63 -7.12 -5.19 -8.33
C LEU A 63 -8.19 -4.15 -8.66
N ALA A 64 -7.78 -3.01 -9.21
CA ALA A 64 -8.70 -1.94 -9.58
C ALA A 64 -8.10 -1.08 -10.72
N LYS A 65 -8.96 -0.55 -11.56
CA LYS A 65 -8.59 0.47 -12.53
C LYS A 65 -8.72 1.83 -11.88
N ALA A 66 -7.61 2.50 -11.62
CA ALA A 66 -7.62 3.86 -11.10
C ALA A 66 -8.07 4.86 -12.15
N ASN A 67 -8.98 5.76 -11.78
CA ASN A 67 -9.27 6.96 -12.55
C ASN A 67 -8.40 8.10 -12.02
N VAL A 68 -7.51 8.59 -12.85
CA VAL A 68 -6.69 9.77 -12.51
C VAL A 68 -7.54 11.01 -12.71
N VAL A 69 -7.85 11.71 -11.63
CA VAL A 69 -8.49 13.03 -11.70
C VAL A 69 -7.37 14.07 -11.87
N PRO A 70 -7.30 14.77 -13.00
CA PRO A 70 -6.26 15.78 -13.17
C PRO A 70 -6.45 16.92 -12.16
N VAL A 71 -5.41 17.19 -11.39
CA VAL A 71 -5.39 18.34 -10.47
C VAL A 71 -5.03 19.59 -11.29
N SER A 72 -5.93 20.56 -11.35
CA SER A 72 -5.67 21.86 -11.96
C SER A 72 -5.24 22.83 -10.86
N GLY A 73 -4.03 23.36 -10.96
CA GLY A 73 -3.49 24.35 -10.03
C GLY A 73 -2.36 23.85 -9.14
N THR A 74 -1.78 24.76 -8.39
CA THR A 74 -0.73 24.45 -7.42
C THR A 74 -1.38 23.94 -6.13
N PRO A 75 -0.98 22.78 -5.59
CA PRO A 75 -1.46 22.33 -4.31
C PRO A 75 -1.23 23.38 -3.24
N SER A 76 -2.29 23.75 -2.51
CA SER A 76 -2.18 24.65 -1.38
C SER A 76 -2.17 23.83 -0.09
N PRO A 77 -1.03 23.73 0.61
CA PRO A 77 -0.98 23.01 1.87
C PRO A 77 -1.87 23.71 2.91
N LEU A 78 -2.54 22.95 3.74
CA LEU A 78 -3.26 23.49 4.87
C LEU A 78 -2.27 24.16 5.85
N PRO A 79 -2.51 25.40 6.28
CA PRO A 79 -1.65 26.04 7.26
C PRO A 79 -1.69 25.28 8.59
N ALA A 80 -0.54 25.18 9.24
CA ALA A 80 -0.46 24.57 10.57
C ALA A 80 -1.21 25.42 11.61
N GLY A 81 -2.03 24.77 12.42
CA GLY A 81 -2.66 25.36 13.59
C GLY A 81 -1.96 24.98 14.90
N ALA A 82 -2.41 25.53 16.02
CA ALA A 82 -1.92 25.09 17.32
C ALA A 82 -2.24 23.60 17.51
N PRO A 83 -1.30 22.78 18.01
CA PRO A 83 -1.53 21.34 18.19
C PRO A 83 -2.79 21.06 19.03
N LEU A 84 -3.58 20.10 18.59
CA LEU A 84 -4.75 19.67 19.33
C LEU A 84 -4.29 18.80 20.51
N LYS A 85 -4.70 19.20 21.71
CA LYS A 85 -4.49 18.41 22.93
C LYS A 85 -5.73 17.56 23.17
N LEU A 86 -5.60 16.27 23.02
CA LEU A 86 -6.65 15.30 23.29
C LEU A 86 -6.33 14.56 24.60
N ALA A 87 -7.37 14.26 25.36
CA ALA A 87 -7.22 13.46 26.59
C ALA A 87 -6.96 11.98 26.30
N SER A 88 -7.26 11.53 25.09
CA SER A 88 -7.11 10.13 24.67
C SER A 88 -5.76 9.93 24.00
N ASP A 89 -5.21 8.74 24.19
CA ASP A 89 -4.04 8.26 23.44
C ASP A 89 -4.45 7.95 21.99
N ILE A 90 -4.09 8.84 21.08
CA ILE A 90 -4.46 8.75 19.67
C ILE A 90 -3.72 7.59 18.97
N ASP A 91 -2.50 7.35 19.34
CA ASP A 91 -1.70 6.28 18.70
C ASP A 91 -2.27 4.90 19.08
N ALA A 92 -2.63 4.70 20.36
CA ALA A 92 -3.33 3.50 20.81
C ALA A 92 -4.72 3.35 20.16
N TYR A 93 -5.48 4.44 20.02
CA TYR A 93 -6.77 4.45 19.34
C TYR A 93 -6.61 4.02 17.87
N MET A 94 -5.70 4.64 17.14
CA MET A 94 -5.44 4.33 15.73
C MET A 94 -5.00 2.88 15.54
N ALA A 95 -4.13 2.38 16.42
CA ALA A 95 -3.70 0.99 16.38
C ALA A 95 -4.88 0.02 16.60
N GLY A 96 -5.73 0.30 17.59
CA GLY A 96 -6.92 -0.51 17.89
C GLY A 96 -7.96 -0.48 16.78
N GLN A 97 -8.11 0.64 16.08
CA GLN A 97 -9.04 0.81 14.95
C GLN A 97 -8.41 0.49 13.59
N ARG A 98 -7.12 0.12 13.55
CA ARG A 98 -6.35 -0.09 12.30
C ARG A 98 -6.49 1.09 11.33
N SER A 99 -6.38 2.30 11.86
CA SER A 99 -6.50 3.52 11.06
C SER A 99 -5.23 3.81 10.28
N ALA A 100 -5.36 4.06 8.98
CA ALA A 100 -4.24 4.41 8.10
C ALA A 100 -3.79 5.86 8.28
N ALA A 101 -4.76 6.77 8.51
CA ALA A 101 -4.50 8.18 8.77
C ALA A 101 -5.59 8.80 9.65
N LEU A 102 -5.22 9.81 10.40
CA LEU A 102 -6.14 10.68 11.14
C LEU A 102 -5.69 12.13 10.98
N LEU A 103 -6.54 12.93 10.35
CA LEU A 103 -6.32 14.35 10.19
C LEU A 103 -7.46 15.12 10.85
N VAL A 104 -7.13 16.14 11.62
CA VAL A 104 -8.11 17.06 12.20
C VAL A 104 -7.81 18.46 11.71
N VAL A 105 -8.79 19.03 11.01
CA VAL A 105 -8.74 20.40 10.51
C VAL A 105 -9.78 21.22 11.26
N GLN A 106 -9.37 22.35 11.80
CA GLN A 106 -10.27 23.30 12.49
C GLN A 106 -9.95 24.71 12.00
N ASP A 107 -10.99 25.43 11.61
CA ASP A 107 -10.89 26.80 11.08
C ASP A 107 -9.86 26.91 9.92
N GLY A 108 -9.87 25.92 9.02
CA GLY A 108 -8.97 25.84 7.88
C GLY A 108 -7.50 25.56 8.22
N LYS A 109 -7.19 25.18 9.46
CA LYS A 109 -5.84 24.89 9.94
C LYS A 109 -5.71 23.44 10.36
N LEU A 110 -4.59 22.80 9.99
CA LEU A 110 -4.26 21.45 10.41
C LEU A 110 -3.86 21.44 11.89
N ARG A 111 -4.62 20.75 12.72
CA ARG A 111 -4.47 20.69 14.18
C ARG A 111 -3.86 19.38 14.66
N LEU A 112 -4.09 18.30 13.92
CA LEU A 112 -3.54 16.98 14.18
C LEU A 112 -3.36 16.26 12.85
N GLU A 113 -2.23 15.60 12.70
CA GLU A 113 -1.93 14.70 11.59
C GLU A 113 -1.16 13.51 12.13
N ARG A 114 -1.66 12.32 11.88
CA ARG A 114 -1.07 11.04 12.30
C ARG A 114 -1.28 10.00 11.21
N TYR A 115 -0.28 9.14 11.04
CA TYR A 115 -0.31 8.03 10.11
C TYR A 115 -0.04 6.72 10.82
N GLY A 116 -0.71 5.66 10.39
CA GLY A 116 -0.57 4.30 10.90
C GLY A 116 -0.41 3.30 9.78
N LEU A 117 -0.25 2.02 10.11
CA LEU A 117 -0.14 0.91 9.16
C LEU A 117 0.97 1.08 8.12
N GLY A 118 1.98 1.91 8.39
CA GLY A 118 3.07 2.22 7.47
C GLY A 118 2.71 3.17 6.32
N PHE A 119 1.59 3.88 6.41
CA PHE A 119 1.29 5.03 5.54
C PHE A 119 2.01 6.28 6.04
N ASP A 120 2.19 7.24 5.15
CA ASP A 120 2.76 8.56 5.41
C ASP A 120 1.97 9.66 4.66
N GLY A 121 2.42 10.90 4.72
CA GLY A 121 1.75 12.05 4.12
C GLY A 121 2.02 12.28 2.63
N GLN A 122 2.61 11.30 1.94
CA GLN A 122 2.92 11.39 0.51
C GLN A 122 1.91 10.69 -0.36
#